data_89eba75e893d734862deebb1a3b47845
#
_entry.id   89eba75e893d734862deebb1a3b47845
#
_cell.length_a   1.000
_cell.length_b   1.000
_cell.length_c   1.000
_cell.angle_alpha   90.00
_cell.angle_beta   90.00
_cell.angle_gamma   90.00
#
_symmetry.space_group_name_H-M   'P 1'
#
loop_
_entity.id
_entity.type
_entity.pdbx_description
1 polymer ?
#
loop_
_entity_poly.entity_id
_entity_poly.type
_entity_poly.pdbx_seq_one_letter_code
_entity_poly.pdbx_strand_id
1 'polypeptide(L)'
;MAAVARAIDAFPATRRDDLWSGAGLACAYAGGCSRTAIDSLRVAANKHLPALAQGVAFAAKTRQRAANLNAHTENVCRVICERSAEEVAAITDAALQDLHEDGGVPAYEVWRRRIQNNIALGVTTT
;
A
#
# COMPACT_ATOMS: atom_id res chain seq x y z
N MET A 1 7.55 -5.26 -14.47
CA MET A 1 6.68 -4.23 -13.88
C MET A 1 6.11 -3.23 -14.87
N ALA A 2 6.76 -3.00 -15.99
CA ALA A 2 6.17 -2.21 -17.07
C ALA A 2 4.84 -2.78 -17.56
N ALA A 3 4.68 -4.12 -17.56
CA ALA A 3 3.42 -4.77 -17.96
C ALA A 3 2.28 -4.44 -16.98
N VAL A 4 2.58 -4.38 -15.67
CA VAL A 4 1.59 -4.00 -14.65
C VAL A 4 1.13 -2.57 -14.87
N ALA A 5 2.07 -1.63 -15.07
CA ALA A 5 1.74 -0.23 -15.33
C ALA A 5 0.89 -0.07 -16.59
N ARG A 6 1.23 -0.76 -17.67
CA ARG A 6 0.45 -0.71 -18.92
C ARG A 6 -0.96 -1.26 -18.73
N ALA A 7 -1.09 -2.35 -17.98
CA ALA A 7 -2.41 -2.95 -17.71
C ALA A 7 -3.29 -2.00 -16.91
N ILE A 8 -2.72 -1.32 -15.90
CA ILE A 8 -3.46 -0.35 -15.10
C ILE A 8 -3.82 0.89 -15.92
N ASP A 9 -2.88 1.38 -16.72
CA ASP A 9 -3.12 2.56 -17.57
C ASP A 9 -4.21 2.34 -18.64
N ALA A 10 -4.53 1.09 -18.94
CA ALA A 10 -5.64 0.75 -19.83
C ALA A 10 -7.01 1.01 -19.20
N PHE A 11 -7.08 1.17 -17.88
CA PHE A 11 -8.33 1.47 -17.18
C PHE A 11 -8.52 2.99 -17.05
N PRO A 12 -9.78 3.45 -16.84
CA PRO A 12 -10.04 4.88 -16.60
C PRO A 12 -9.23 5.41 -15.42
N ALA A 13 -8.84 6.68 -15.49
CA ALA A 13 -8.03 7.31 -14.46
C ALA A 13 -8.63 7.16 -13.05
N THR A 14 -9.96 7.18 -12.94
CA THR A 14 -10.67 7.04 -11.65
C THR A 14 -10.51 5.68 -11.00
N ARG A 15 -10.03 4.67 -11.75
CA ARG A 15 -9.86 3.31 -11.24
C ARG A 15 -8.41 2.97 -10.94
N ARG A 16 -7.47 3.82 -11.34
CA ARG A 16 -6.04 3.48 -11.28
C ARG A 16 -5.51 3.37 -9.86
N ASP A 17 -5.95 4.24 -8.94
CA ASP A 17 -5.52 4.16 -7.55
C ASP A 17 -5.95 2.84 -6.89
N ASP A 18 -7.18 2.38 -7.15
CA ASP A 18 -7.65 1.11 -6.62
C ASP A 18 -6.83 -0.05 -7.16
N LEU A 19 -6.47 -0.01 -8.43
CA LEU A 19 -5.68 -1.06 -9.06
C LEU A 19 -4.25 -1.07 -8.53
N TRP A 20 -3.65 0.10 -8.31
CA TRP A 20 -2.33 0.18 -7.70
C TRP A 20 -2.34 -0.30 -6.25
N SER A 21 -3.40 -0.02 -5.50
CA SER A 21 -3.57 -0.56 -4.16
C SER A 21 -3.60 -2.10 -4.20
N GLY A 22 -4.37 -2.67 -5.13
CA GLY A 22 -4.40 -4.13 -5.33
C GLY A 22 -3.05 -4.71 -5.70
N ALA A 23 -2.27 -4.01 -6.53
CA ALA A 23 -0.93 -4.45 -6.90
C ALA A 23 0.00 -4.48 -5.69
N GLY A 24 -0.09 -3.47 -4.81
CA GLY A 24 0.69 -3.42 -3.57
C GLY A 24 0.34 -4.56 -2.62
N LEU A 25 -0.95 -4.81 -2.45
CA LEU A 25 -1.43 -5.92 -1.63
C LEU A 25 -0.91 -7.26 -2.15
N ALA A 26 -1.03 -7.50 -3.45
CA ALA A 26 -0.59 -8.74 -4.06
C ALA A 26 0.93 -8.92 -3.91
N CYS A 27 1.71 -7.88 -4.18
CA CYS A 27 3.16 -7.93 -4.09
C CYS A 27 3.63 -8.29 -2.67
N ALA A 28 3.06 -7.63 -1.67
CA ALA A 28 3.48 -7.82 -0.28
C ALA A 28 2.97 -9.12 0.32
N TYR A 29 1.81 -9.59 -0.11
CA TYR A 29 1.17 -10.78 0.46
C TYR A 29 1.64 -12.07 -0.18
N ALA A 30 1.68 -12.13 -1.51
CA ALA A 30 1.89 -13.39 -2.23
C ALA A 30 3.33 -13.90 -2.17
N GLY A 31 4.30 -13.02 -2.02
CA GLY A 31 5.71 -13.41 -2.05
C GLY A 31 6.25 -13.61 -3.48
N GLY A 32 7.49 -14.05 -3.57
CA GLY A 32 8.10 -14.42 -4.84
C GLY A 32 8.67 -13.29 -5.68
N CYS A 33 8.54 -12.03 -5.25
CA CYS A 33 9.13 -10.89 -5.96
C CYS A 33 10.58 -10.67 -5.51
N SER A 34 11.48 -10.49 -6.48
CA SER A 34 12.85 -10.09 -6.18
C SER A 34 12.90 -8.64 -5.71
N ARG A 35 13.98 -8.24 -5.04
CA ARG A 35 14.20 -6.86 -4.65
C ARG A 35 14.12 -5.93 -5.87
N THR A 36 14.71 -6.34 -6.98
CA THR A 36 14.69 -5.56 -8.23
C THR A 36 13.26 -5.37 -8.74
N ALA A 37 12.43 -6.43 -8.68
CA ALA A 37 11.04 -6.33 -9.11
C ALA A 37 10.24 -5.38 -8.21
N ILE A 38 10.48 -5.41 -6.90
CA ILE A 38 9.82 -4.51 -5.94
C ILE A 38 10.21 -3.05 -6.21
N ASP A 39 11.50 -2.79 -6.41
CA ASP A 39 11.99 -1.45 -6.76
C ASP A 39 11.36 -0.95 -8.06
N SER A 40 11.26 -1.82 -9.06
CA SER A 40 10.64 -1.48 -10.35
C SER A 40 9.16 -1.15 -10.20
N LEU A 41 8.46 -1.88 -9.36
CA LEU A 41 7.04 -1.63 -9.08
C LEU A 41 6.85 -0.26 -8.42
N ARG A 42 7.72 0.07 -7.46
CA ARG A 42 7.69 1.37 -6.80
C ARG A 42 7.86 2.52 -7.80
N VAL A 43 8.83 2.41 -8.68
CA VAL A 43 9.08 3.42 -9.72
C VAL A 43 7.90 3.52 -10.69
N ALA A 44 7.36 2.39 -11.12
CA ALA A 44 6.25 2.34 -12.06
C ALA A 44 4.98 2.98 -11.50
N ALA A 45 4.77 2.90 -10.19
CA ALA A 45 3.59 3.49 -9.54
C ALA A 45 3.58 5.02 -9.63
N ASN A 46 4.77 5.67 -9.60
CA ASN A 46 4.92 7.11 -9.75
C ASN A 46 3.95 7.88 -8.83
N LYS A 47 3.05 8.68 -9.40
CA LYS A 47 2.06 9.46 -8.63
C LYS A 47 1.07 8.60 -7.84
N HIS A 48 0.97 7.31 -8.15
CA HIS A 48 0.10 6.37 -7.45
C HIS A 48 0.82 5.63 -6.31
N LEU A 49 2.03 6.06 -5.96
CA LEU A 49 2.80 5.44 -4.88
C LEU A 49 2.03 5.38 -3.55
N PRO A 50 1.28 6.42 -3.13
CA PRO A 50 0.47 6.30 -1.91
C PRO A 50 -0.55 5.17 -1.95
N ALA A 51 -1.19 4.94 -3.09
CA ALA A 51 -2.15 3.85 -3.26
C ALA A 51 -1.45 2.49 -3.20
N LEU A 52 -0.31 2.35 -3.88
CA LEU A 52 0.52 1.15 -3.82
C LEU A 52 0.92 0.84 -2.36
N ALA A 53 1.42 1.85 -1.65
CA ALA A 53 1.86 1.71 -0.27
C ALA A 53 0.70 1.32 0.66
N GLN A 54 -0.49 1.86 0.43
CA GLN A 54 -1.68 1.52 1.22
C GLN A 54 -2.04 0.04 1.02
N GLY A 55 -1.92 -0.50 -0.18
CA GLY A 55 -2.12 -1.94 -0.43
C GLY A 55 -1.09 -2.79 0.31
N VAL A 56 0.16 -2.36 0.33
CA VAL A 56 1.22 -3.01 1.11
C VAL A 56 0.88 -3.00 2.60
N ALA A 57 0.34 -1.88 3.10
CA ALA A 57 -0.06 -1.77 4.50
C ALA A 57 -1.16 -2.77 4.86
N PHE A 58 -2.12 -2.99 3.98
CA PHE A 58 -3.17 -3.99 4.19
C PHE A 58 -2.58 -5.40 4.27
N ALA A 59 -1.61 -5.73 3.43
CA ALA A 59 -0.94 -7.02 3.47
C ALA A 59 -0.18 -7.21 4.80
N ALA A 60 0.55 -6.19 5.24
CA ALA A 60 1.30 -6.23 6.49
C ALA A 60 0.35 -6.45 7.68
N LYS A 61 -0.76 -5.73 7.72
CA LYS A 61 -1.75 -5.85 8.79
C LYS A 61 -2.41 -7.23 8.79
N THR A 62 -2.75 -7.74 7.61
CA THR A 62 -3.37 -9.07 7.47
C THR A 62 -2.44 -10.14 8.00
N ARG A 63 -1.16 -10.09 7.64
CA ARG A 63 -0.19 -11.08 8.13
C ARG A 63 0.11 -10.92 9.61
N GLN A 64 0.14 -9.69 10.12
CA GLN A 64 0.32 -9.45 11.54
C GLN A 64 -0.83 -10.07 12.35
N ARG A 65 -2.06 -9.87 11.92
CA ARG A 65 -3.23 -10.45 12.60
C ARG A 65 -3.23 -11.97 12.56
N ALA A 66 -2.72 -12.56 11.49
CA ALA A 66 -2.58 -14.00 11.35
C ALA A 66 -1.33 -14.56 12.05
N ALA A 67 -0.52 -13.70 12.66
CA ALA A 67 0.74 -14.02 13.30
C ALA A 67 1.72 -14.72 12.35
N ASN A 68 1.74 -14.31 11.08
CA ASN A 68 2.60 -14.91 10.07
C ASN A 68 3.36 -13.88 9.22
N LEU A 69 3.75 -12.76 9.83
CA LEU A 69 4.68 -11.84 9.18
C LEU A 69 5.93 -12.60 8.75
N ASN A 70 6.43 -12.30 7.56
CA ASN A 70 7.60 -12.97 7.01
C ASN A 70 8.59 -11.97 6.41
N ALA A 71 9.78 -12.48 6.04
CA ALA A 71 10.85 -11.65 5.51
C ALA A 71 10.47 -10.96 4.21
N HIS A 72 9.69 -11.61 3.36
CA HIS A 72 9.25 -11.02 2.09
C HIS A 72 8.37 -9.78 2.34
N THR A 73 7.36 -9.91 3.19
CA THR A 73 6.47 -8.79 3.52
C THR A 73 7.26 -7.64 4.16
N GLU A 74 8.19 -7.97 5.06
CA GLU A 74 9.07 -6.95 5.66
C GLU A 74 9.88 -6.21 4.58
N ASN A 75 10.47 -6.93 3.63
CA ASN A 75 11.23 -6.32 2.55
C ASN A 75 10.38 -5.40 1.68
N VAL A 76 9.16 -5.82 1.34
CA VAL A 76 8.25 -4.98 0.55
C VAL A 76 7.90 -3.70 1.31
N CYS A 77 7.61 -3.80 2.60
CA CYS A 77 7.35 -2.64 3.44
C CYS A 77 8.54 -1.67 3.46
N ARG A 78 9.76 -2.20 3.62
CA ARG A 78 10.98 -1.39 3.65
C ARG A 78 11.19 -0.66 2.32
N VAL A 79 10.98 -1.33 1.20
CA VAL A 79 11.21 -0.73 -0.12
C VAL A 79 10.12 0.27 -0.49
N ILE A 80 8.86 -0.08 -0.31
CA ILE A 80 7.74 0.73 -0.81
C ILE A 80 7.30 1.76 0.23
N CYS A 81 7.20 1.39 1.51
CA CYS A 81 6.73 2.28 2.56
C CYS A 81 7.87 2.95 3.34
N GLU A 82 9.11 2.50 3.17
CA GLU A 82 10.30 2.97 3.89
C GLU A 82 10.15 2.82 5.42
N ARG A 83 9.45 1.77 5.84
CA ARG A 83 9.16 1.47 7.24
C ARG A 83 9.12 -0.04 7.44
N SER A 84 9.22 -0.48 8.71
CA SER A 84 9.04 -1.90 9.03
C SER A 84 7.58 -2.32 8.82
N ALA A 85 7.36 -3.62 8.66
CA ALA A 85 6.00 -4.17 8.55
C ALA A 85 5.18 -3.85 9.81
N GLU A 86 5.80 -3.88 10.98
CA GLU A 86 5.13 -3.55 12.24
C GLU A 86 4.67 -2.10 12.27
N GLU A 87 5.53 -1.17 11.86
CA GLU A 87 5.19 0.25 11.77
C GLU A 87 4.07 0.51 10.77
N VAL A 88 4.13 -0.14 9.61
CA VAL A 88 3.11 0.00 8.56
C VAL A 88 1.77 -0.54 9.05
N ALA A 89 1.77 -1.69 9.72
CA ALA A 89 0.55 -2.26 10.29
C ALA A 89 -0.04 -1.33 11.36
N ALA A 90 0.79 -0.69 12.18
CA ALA A 90 0.33 0.28 13.18
C ALA A 90 -0.35 1.49 12.56
N ILE A 91 0.09 1.93 11.38
CA ILE A 91 -0.57 3.02 10.65
C ILE A 91 -2.01 2.64 10.29
N THR A 92 -2.27 1.38 9.90
CA THR A 92 -3.64 0.93 9.58
C THR A 92 -4.53 0.99 10.81
N ASP A 93 -4.02 0.64 11.97
CA ASP A 93 -4.77 0.69 13.23
C ASP A 93 -5.07 2.13 13.65
N ALA A 94 -4.08 3.00 13.58
CA ALA A 94 -4.26 4.42 13.92
C ALA A 94 -5.30 5.09 13.01
N ALA A 95 -5.35 4.70 11.75
CA ALA A 95 -6.28 5.25 10.77
C ALA A 95 -7.74 4.82 11.03
N LEU A 96 -7.97 3.83 11.89
CA LEU A 96 -9.31 3.38 12.27
C LEU A 96 -9.95 4.23 13.38
N GLN A 97 -9.16 5.06 14.08
CA GLN A 97 -9.67 5.84 15.20
C GLN A 97 -10.70 6.86 14.72
N ASP A 98 -11.87 6.87 15.39
CA ASP A 98 -12.99 7.77 15.06
C ASP A 98 -13.39 7.69 13.59
N LEU A 99 -13.32 6.49 13.02
CA LEU A 99 -13.63 6.27 11.62
C LEU A 99 -15.15 6.35 11.38
N HIS A 100 -15.55 7.20 10.46
CA HIS A 100 -16.94 7.35 10.06
C HIS A 100 -17.03 7.87 8.63
N GLU A 101 -18.22 7.84 8.05
CA GLU A 101 -18.50 8.43 6.75
C GLU A 101 -18.20 9.93 6.79
N ASP A 102 -17.63 10.46 5.72
CA ASP A 102 -17.26 11.87 5.62
C ASP A 102 -17.81 12.47 4.32
N GLY A 103 -18.83 13.30 4.43
CA GLY A 103 -19.41 14.03 3.29
C GLY A 103 -19.85 13.13 2.14
N GLY A 104 -20.42 11.97 2.43
CA GLY A 104 -20.86 11.00 1.43
C GLY A 104 -19.76 10.01 1.01
N VAL A 105 -18.54 10.17 1.52
CA VAL A 105 -17.45 9.21 1.29
C VAL A 105 -17.58 8.07 2.31
N PRO A 106 -17.69 6.80 1.86
CA PRO A 106 -17.82 5.68 2.79
C PRO A 106 -16.63 5.58 3.75
N ALA A 107 -16.89 5.09 4.96
CA ALA A 107 -15.86 4.94 6.00
C ALA A 107 -14.64 4.15 5.51
N TYR A 108 -14.85 3.09 4.73
CA TYR A 108 -13.76 2.30 4.16
C TYR A 108 -12.82 3.16 3.31
N GLU A 109 -13.36 4.02 2.47
CA GLU A 109 -12.56 4.91 1.62
C GLU A 109 -11.86 5.99 2.44
N VAL A 110 -12.49 6.49 3.50
CA VAL A 110 -11.85 7.42 4.43
C VAL A 110 -10.64 6.75 5.08
N TRP A 111 -10.77 5.50 5.48
CA TRP A 111 -9.69 4.71 6.07
C TRP A 111 -8.51 4.58 5.10
N ARG A 112 -8.78 4.19 3.86
CA ARG A 112 -7.74 4.06 2.82
C ARG A 112 -7.00 5.37 2.61
N ARG A 113 -7.72 6.49 2.51
CA ARG A 113 -7.12 7.82 2.31
C ARG A 113 -6.26 8.24 3.50
N ARG A 114 -6.68 7.95 4.72
CA ARG A 114 -5.89 8.23 5.92
C ARG A 114 -4.57 7.47 5.91
N ILE A 115 -4.60 6.20 5.54
CA ILE A 115 -3.39 5.38 5.44
C ILE A 115 -2.45 5.99 4.39
N GLN A 116 -2.96 6.32 3.21
CA GLN A 116 -2.17 6.91 2.13
C GLN A 116 -1.52 8.22 2.58
N ASN A 117 -2.26 9.08 3.24
CA ASN A 117 -1.75 10.36 3.72
C ASN A 117 -0.67 10.19 4.79
N ASN A 118 -0.85 9.27 5.72
CA ASN A 118 0.11 9.04 6.79
C ASN A 118 1.42 8.46 6.28
N ILE A 119 1.36 7.56 5.31
CA ILE A 119 2.56 6.99 4.70
C ILE A 119 3.29 8.05 3.88
N ALA A 120 2.56 8.84 3.08
CA ALA A 120 3.15 9.89 2.26
C ALA A 120 3.86 10.95 3.11
N LEU A 121 3.24 11.37 4.23
CA LEU A 121 3.84 12.33 5.16
C LEU A 121 5.14 11.79 5.77
N GLY A 122 5.17 10.50 6.09
CA GLY A 122 6.38 9.87 6.60
C GLY A 122 7.52 9.88 5.58
N VAL A 123 7.22 9.70 4.32
CA VAL A 123 8.20 9.75 3.22
C VAL A 123 8.68 11.17 2.97
N THR A 124 7.76 12.15 2.98
CA THR A 124 8.10 13.53 2.65
C THR A 124 8.87 14.27 3.75
N THR A 125 8.82 13.79 4.99
CA THR A 125 9.54 14.41 6.10
C THR A 125 10.98 13.95 6.23
N THR A 126 11.36 12.97 5.45
CA THR A 126 12.76 12.48 5.43
C THR A 126 13.57 13.21 4.39
#